data_ba0edb899e11208dd94e5b63e2c116dd
#
_entry.id   ba0edb899e11208dd94e5b63e2c116dd
#
_cell.length_a   1.000
_cell.length_b   1.000
_cell.length_c   1.000
_cell.angle_alpha   90.00
_cell.angle_beta   90.00
_cell.angle_gamma   90.00
#
_symmetry.space_group_name_H-M   'P 1'
#
loop_
_entity.id
_entity.type
_entity.pdbx_description
1 polymer ?
#
loop_
_entity_poly.entity_id
_entity_poly.type
_entity_poly.pdbx_seq_one_letter_code
_entity_poly.pdbx_strand_id
1 'polypeptide(L)'
;MKTIKKLIPVLLILLFVVSLFMIITANKEPKSEGIANQMKEYYLNDIEPEGNTFYDYNVSSTSLPETDEKGKCKLIKLPLFRQSHNFTCGVACVASVLRYAGYDFDTREDRLLLELEATPENGTNYMNIAEYLESVRTEGFPNTPVIATEVVCVDYASNDLTLTDSLLSQLRAALDDDSPVICAIQAWKDDGDYKTETEDDGHYVVLIGYKKDTEKDTYIYYFMDSSTAGSYTYLTEEEFSLRWHDSLEGKSKRIGIIVSYLNSIQEVPIDVVYHLD
;
A
#
# COMPACT_ATOMS: atom_id res chain seq x y z
N MET A 1 66.47 9.38 12.77
CA MET A 1 65.54 9.72 13.88
C MET A 1 64.55 10.85 13.59
N LYS A 2 64.78 11.81 12.71
CA LYS A 2 63.87 12.96 12.43
C LYS A 2 62.63 12.58 11.63
N THR A 3 62.65 11.49 10.80
CA THR A 3 61.55 11.06 9.93
C THR A 3 60.47 10.32 10.71
N ILE A 4 60.84 9.53 11.72
CA ILE A 4 59.88 8.76 12.53
C ILE A 4 58.99 9.67 13.39
N LYS A 5 59.54 10.81 13.90
CA LYS A 5 58.77 11.75 14.72
C LYS A 5 57.66 12.46 13.93
N LYS A 6 57.73 12.53 12.60
CA LYS A 6 56.69 13.13 11.75
C LYS A 6 55.60 12.11 11.33
N LEU A 7 55.89 10.81 11.39
CA LEU A 7 54.95 9.76 11.05
C LEU A 7 53.94 9.46 12.17
N ILE A 8 54.36 9.67 13.44
CA ILE A 8 53.51 9.36 14.61
C ILE A 8 52.19 10.15 14.62
N PRO A 9 52.17 11.49 14.42
CA PRO A 9 50.89 12.22 14.40
C PRO A 9 50.00 11.84 13.23
N VAL A 10 50.54 11.49 12.07
CA VAL A 10 49.76 11.04 10.91
C VAL A 10 49.12 9.69 11.20
N LEU A 11 49.84 8.76 11.81
CA LEU A 11 49.31 7.45 12.20
C LEU A 11 48.21 7.56 13.26
N LEU A 12 48.38 8.46 14.23
CA LEU A 12 47.35 8.72 15.25
C LEU A 12 46.10 9.36 14.68
N ILE A 13 46.19 10.26 13.72
CA ILE A 13 45.05 10.82 13.01
C ILE A 13 44.32 9.72 12.21
N LEU A 14 45.07 8.85 11.52
CA LEU A 14 44.48 7.76 10.75
C LEU A 14 43.76 6.76 11.66
N LEU A 15 44.34 6.39 12.80
CA LEU A 15 43.71 5.54 13.80
C LEU A 15 42.45 6.19 14.40
N PHE A 16 42.48 7.48 14.65
CA PHE A 16 41.32 8.21 15.14
C PHE A 16 40.18 8.25 14.12
N VAL A 17 40.48 8.50 12.84
CA VAL A 17 39.49 8.49 11.74
C VAL A 17 38.91 7.10 11.55
N VAL A 18 39.74 6.05 11.58
CA VAL A 18 39.28 4.65 11.47
C VAL A 18 38.41 4.27 12.68
N SER A 19 38.80 4.66 13.89
CA SER A 19 37.97 4.35 15.08
C SER A 19 36.67 5.14 15.09
N LEU A 20 36.66 6.40 14.63
CA LEU A 20 35.45 7.20 14.48
C LEU A 20 34.49 6.59 13.42
N PHE A 21 35.08 6.13 12.31
CA PHE A 21 34.30 5.44 11.27
C PHE A 21 33.71 4.10 11.78
N MET A 22 34.50 3.35 12.56
CA MET A 22 34.02 2.13 13.18
C MET A 22 32.93 2.38 14.24
N ILE A 23 33.04 3.46 15.02
CA ILE A 23 32.00 3.85 15.98
C ILE A 23 30.71 4.28 15.26
N ILE A 24 30.83 5.04 14.16
CA ILE A 24 29.67 5.47 13.38
C ILE A 24 29.00 4.28 12.68
N THR A 25 29.76 3.28 12.23
CA THR A 25 29.20 2.07 11.62
C THR A 25 28.69 1.06 12.63
N ALA A 26 29.30 0.96 13.83
CA ALA A 26 28.85 0.08 14.90
C ALA A 26 27.59 0.59 15.62
N ASN A 27 27.34 1.90 15.60
CA ASN A 27 26.13 2.49 16.19
C ASN A 27 24.96 2.59 15.20
N LYS A 28 25.11 2.15 13.96
CA LYS A 28 23.97 1.86 13.10
C LYS A 28 23.52 0.44 13.41
N GLU A 29 22.59 0.29 14.36
CA GLU A 29 21.77 -0.91 14.36
C GLU A 29 21.19 -1.07 12.95
N PRO A 30 21.31 -2.25 12.35
CA PRO A 30 20.61 -2.48 11.10
C PRO A 30 19.15 -2.14 11.34
N LYS A 31 18.56 -1.29 10.48
CA LYS A 31 17.15 -0.86 10.56
C LYS A 31 16.21 -2.04 10.83
N SER A 32 16.51 -3.21 10.27
CA SER A 32 15.77 -4.45 10.46
C SER A 32 15.77 -4.98 11.89
N GLU A 33 16.83 -4.81 12.67
CA GLU A 33 16.85 -5.26 14.08
C GLU A 33 16.03 -4.36 15.00
N GLY A 34 16.04 -3.05 14.75
CA GLY A 34 15.21 -2.10 15.50
C GLY A 34 13.73 -2.39 15.32
N ILE A 35 13.28 -2.58 14.08
CA ILE A 35 11.89 -2.92 13.75
C ILE A 35 11.53 -4.31 14.28
N ALA A 36 12.40 -5.31 14.11
CA ALA A 36 12.17 -6.65 14.63
C ALA A 36 12.03 -6.68 16.18
N ASN A 37 12.78 -5.83 16.88
CA ASN A 37 12.67 -5.69 18.33
C ASN A 37 11.37 -4.99 18.76
N GLN A 38 10.96 -3.93 18.05
CA GLN A 38 9.67 -3.27 18.27
C GLN A 38 8.51 -4.24 18.03
N MET A 39 8.56 -5.01 16.93
CA MET A 39 7.56 -6.02 16.62
C MET A 39 7.52 -7.12 17.66
N LYS A 40 8.68 -7.55 18.17
CA LYS A 40 8.75 -8.55 19.25
C LYS A 40 8.12 -8.04 20.56
N GLU A 41 8.33 -6.77 20.90
CA GLU A 41 7.66 -6.14 22.04
C GLU A 41 6.15 -6.05 21.82
N TYR A 42 5.71 -5.70 20.63
CA TYR A 42 4.30 -5.64 20.25
C TYR A 42 3.64 -7.02 20.37
N TYR A 43 4.27 -8.07 19.86
CA TYR A 43 3.76 -9.46 19.97
C TYR A 43 3.81 -10.02 21.39
N LEU A 44 4.76 -9.61 22.22
CA LEU A 44 4.91 -10.13 23.58
C LEU A 44 3.94 -9.47 24.57
N ASN A 45 3.39 -8.31 24.26
CA ASN A 45 2.52 -7.58 25.15
C ASN A 45 1.03 -7.94 24.98
N ASP A 46 0.72 -9.03 24.21
CA ASP A 46 -0.65 -9.54 24.04
C ASP A 46 -1.68 -8.40 23.89
N ILE A 47 -1.36 -7.43 23.05
CA ILE A 47 -2.36 -6.48 22.62
C ILE A 47 -3.25 -7.27 21.66
N GLU A 48 -4.23 -7.97 22.23
CA GLU A 48 -5.37 -8.39 21.42
C GLU A 48 -5.85 -7.14 20.70
N PRO A 49 -5.94 -7.14 19.36
CA PRO A 49 -6.51 -6.01 18.67
C PRO A 49 -7.87 -5.73 19.30
N GLU A 50 -8.00 -4.59 19.96
CA GLU A 50 -9.30 -4.13 20.47
C GLU A 50 -10.21 -4.06 19.24
N GLY A 51 -11.18 -4.96 19.22
CA GLY A 51 -12.13 -5.05 18.14
C GLY A 51 -11.80 -6.06 17.06
N ASN A 52 -11.81 -7.35 17.41
CA ASN A 52 -12.38 -8.35 16.54
C ASN A 52 -13.90 -8.07 16.38
N THR A 53 -14.24 -6.89 15.93
CA THR A 53 -15.52 -6.66 15.31
C THR A 53 -15.46 -7.46 14.03
N PHE A 54 -15.96 -8.69 14.07
CA PHE A 54 -16.45 -9.35 12.87
C PHE A 54 -17.43 -8.35 12.29
N TYR A 55 -16.99 -7.60 11.28
CA TYR A 55 -17.90 -6.79 10.50
C TYR A 55 -18.97 -7.76 10.03
N ASP A 56 -20.18 -7.57 10.56
CA ASP A 56 -21.33 -8.29 10.09
C ASP A 56 -21.59 -7.75 8.69
N TYR A 57 -20.95 -8.36 7.69
CA TYR A 57 -21.19 -8.07 6.27
C TYR A 57 -22.64 -8.43 5.90
N ASN A 58 -23.59 -7.85 6.61
CA ASN A 58 -25.00 -7.78 6.20
C ASN A 58 -25.17 -6.85 5.00
N VAL A 59 -24.27 -6.98 4.06
CA VAL A 59 -23.97 -6.00 3.07
C VAL A 59 -24.52 -6.46 1.74
N SER A 60 -25.11 -5.54 1.03
CA SER A 60 -25.54 -5.74 -0.34
C SER A 60 -24.37 -6.27 -1.19
N SER A 61 -24.45 -7.53 -1.63
CA SER A 61 -23.55 -8.04 -2.64
C SER A 61 -24.03 -7.58 -4.03
N THR A 62 -23.09 -7.26 -4.90
CA THR A 62 -23.39 -7.03 -6.32
C THR A 62 -22.81 -8.15 -7.17
N SER A 63 -23.42 -8.38 -8.33
CA SER A 63 -22.84 -9.29 -9.32
C SER A 63 -21.53 -8.72 -9.85
N LEU A 64 -20.54 -9.59 -9.96
CA LEU A 64 -19.27 -9.24 -10.62
C LEU A 64 -19.52 -8.74 -12.04
N PRO A 65 -18.81 -7.68 -12.44
CA PRO A 65 -18.80 -7.29 -13.83
C PRO A 65 -18.01 -8.33 -14.63
N GLU A 66 -18.56 -8.78 -15.74
CA GLU A 66 -17.74 -9.39 -16.77
C GLU A 66 -16.93 -8.27 -17.44
N THR A 67 -15.63 -8.50 -17.66
CA THR A 67 -14.79 -7.54 -18.41
C THR A 67 -15.40 -7.34 -19.80
N ASP A 68 -15.81 -6.13 -20.09
CA ASP A 68 -16.49 -5.73 -21.31
C ASP A 68 -15.65 -4.68 -22.07
N GLU A 69 -16.25 -3.96 -22.99
CA GLU A 69 -15.57 -2.93 -23.76
C GLU A 69 -14.80 -1.93 -22.91
N LYS A 70 -13.60 -1.57 -23.36
CA LYS A 70 -12.73 -0.54 -22.75
C LYS A 70 -13.53 0.73 -22.40
N GLY A 71 -13.39 1.21 -21.18
CA GLY A 71 -14.09 2.38 -20.66
C GLY A 71 -15.48 2.12 -20.10
N LYS A 72 -16.02 0.89 -20.18
CA LYS A 72 -17.32 0.54 -19.58
C LYS A 72 -17.20 -0.36 -18.37
N CYS A 73 -16.32 -1.34 -18.44
CA CYS A 73 -16.15 -2.30 -17.39
C CYS A 73 -14.77 -2.94 -17.45
N LYS A 74 -14.11 -3.04 -16.33
CA LYS A 74 -12.84 -3.75 -16.15
C LYS A 74 -12.78 -4.36 -14.77
N LEU A 75 -12.25 -5.58 -14.68
CA LEU A 75 -11.94 -6.23 -13.41
C LEU A 75 -10.61 -6.98 -13.52
N ILE A 76 -9.65 -6.58 -12.70
CA ILE A 76 -8.37 -7.25 -12.51
C ILE A 76 -8.55 -8.29 -11.41
N LYS A 77 -8.31 -9.55 -11.72
CA LYS A 77 -8.48 -10.67 -10.77
C LYS A 77 -7.25 -10.85 -9.89
N LEU A 78 -7.04 -9.86 -9.03
CA LEU A 78 -5.90 -9.78 -8.11
C LEU A 78 -6.11 -10.72 -6.91
N PRO A 79 -5.08 -11.45 -6.41
CA PRO A 79 -5.20 -12.29 -5.22
C PRO A 79 -5.56 -11.51 -3.97
N LEU A 80 -6.47 -12.05 -3.14
CA LEU A 80 -6.82 -11.46 -1.86
C LEU A 80 -5.75 -11.78 -0.81
N PHE A 81 -5.19 -10.75 -0.20
CA PHE A 81 -4.37 -10.85 1.00
C PHE A 81 -5.01 -10.03 2.12
N ARG A 82 -5.15 -10.66 3.29
CA ARG A 82 -5.65 -10.00 4.50
C ARG A 82 -4.50 -9.67 5.41
N GLN A 83 -4.53 -8.47 5.98
CA GLN A 83 -3.59 -8.07 7.03
C GLN A 83 -3.82 -8.90 8.29
N SER A 84 -2.76 -9.18 9.03
CA SER A 84 -2.87 -9.84 10.33
C SER A 84 -2.89 -8.85 11.50
N HIS A 85 -2.54 -7.58 11.25
CA HIS A 85 -2.50 -6.52 12.26
C HIS A 85 -3.23 -5.28 11.72
N ASN A 86 -3.75 -4.44 12.61
CA ASN A 86 -4.50 -3.24 12.27
C ASN A 86 -3.70 -2.16 11.50
N PHE A 87 -2.37 -2.26 11.45
CA PHE A 87 -1.48 -1.31 10.77
C PHE A 87 -0.80 -1.86 9.51
N THR A 88 -1.06 -3.11 9.12
CA THR A 88 -0.36 -3.76 7.99
C THR A 88 -1.16 -3.81 6.69
N CYS A 89 -2.17 -2.96 6.54
CA CYS A 89 -2.99 -2.89 5.33
C CYS A 89 -2.16 -2.63 4.06
N GLY A 90 -1.23 -1.68 4.10
CA GLY A 90 -0.32 -1.40 2.99
C GLY A 90 0.59 -2.59 2.66
N VAL A 91 1.05 -3.33 3.68
CA VAL A 91 1.87 -4.55 3.51
C VAL A 91 1.07 -5.63 2.78
N ALA A 92 -0.19 -5.86 3.18
CA ALA A 92 -1.07 -6.83 2.52
C ALA A 92 -1.40 -6.45 1.07
N CYS A 93 -1.58 -5.15 0.79
CA CYS A 93 -1.72 -4.64 -0.57
C CYS A 93 -0.49 -4.95 -1.42
N VAL A 94 0.72 -4.72 -0.91
CA VAL A 94 1.98 -5.06 -1.59
C VAL A 94 2.08 -6.57 -1.84
N ALA A 95 1.76 -7.42 -0.85
CA ALA A 95 1.75 -8.87 -1.03
C ALA A 95 0.82 -9.30 -2.17
N SER A 96 -0.36 -8.68 -2.26
CA SER A 96 -1.34 -8.97 -3.30
C SER A 96 -0.83 -8.61 -4.70
N VAL A 97 -0.29 -7.41 -4.90
CA VAL A 97 0.21 -6.98 -6.22
C VAL A 97 1.46 -7.76 -6.64
N LEU A 98 2.32 -8.15 -5.70
CA LEU A 98 3.48 -9.00 -5.99
C LEU A 98 3.04 -10.40 -6.44
N ARG A 99 2.05 -11.00 -5.78
CA ARG A 99 1.51 -12.31 -6.20
C ARG A 99 0.86 -12.23 -7.56
N TYR A 100 0.11 -11.17 -7.83
CA TYR A 100 -0.48 -10.93 -9.15
C TYR A 100 0.60 -10.80 -10.24
N ALA A 101 1.71 -10.15 -9.92
CA ALA A 101 2.89 -10.07 -10.80
C ALA A 101 3.64 -11.40 -10.95
N GLY A 102 3.21 -12.48 -10.28
CA GLY A 102 3.86 -13.79 -10.37
C GLY A 102 5.14 -13.93 -9.52
N TYR A 103 5.35 -13.03 -8.56
CA TYR A 103 6.43 -13.20 -7.60
C TYR A 103 6.09 -14.31 -6.62
N ASP A 104 6.83 -15.42 -6.68
CA ASP A 104 6.63 -16.62 -5.84
C ASP A 104 7.68 -16.73 -4.72
N PHE A 105 8.38 -15.65 -4.42
CA PHE A 105 9.26 -15.61 -3.27
C PHE A 105 8.51 -15.17 -2.02
N ASP A 106 9.21 -15.10 -0.91
CA ASP A 106 8.66 -14.83 0.40
C ASP A 106 7.88 -13.50 0.47
N THR A 107 6.58 -13.57 0.20
CA THR A 107 5.61 -12.46 0.33
C THR A 107 4.91 -12.48 1.69
N ARG A 108 5.49 -13.14 2.71
CA ARG A 108 4.94 -13.15 4.06
C ARG A 108 4.91 -11.75 4.62
N GLU A 109 3.85 -11.46 5.35
CA GLU A 109 3.60 -10.15 5.93
C GLU A 109 4.72 -9.70 6.88
N ASP A 110 5.26 -10.60 7.71
CA ASP A 110 6.34 -10.33 8.65
C ASP A 110 7.64 -9.84 7.96
N ARG A 111 7.94 -10.37 6.78
CA ARG A 111 9.07 -9.94 5.98
C ARG A 111 8.80 -8.61 5.27
N LEU A 112 7.68 -8.52 4.55
CA LEU A 112 7.31 -7.30 3.83
C LEU A 112 7.16 -6.10 4.77
N LEU A 113 6.68 -6.33 5.99
CA LEU A 113 6.57 -5.31 7.01
C LEU A 113 7.93 -4.67 7.34
N LEU A 114 8.99 -5.48 7.42
CA LEU A 114 10.36 -4.98 7.65
C LEU A 114 10.89 -4.18 6.46
N GLU A 115 10.68 -4.69 5.25
CA GLU A 115 11.12 -4.03 4.01
C GLU A 115 10.39 -2.69 3.78
N LEU A 116 9.12 -2.62 4.15
CA LEU A 116 8.27 -1.44 4.00
C LEU A 116 8.36 -0.48 5.19
N GLU A 117 9.14 -0.82 6.22
CA GLU A 117 9.27 -0.05 7.46
C GLU A 117 7.89 0.28 8.09
N ALA A 118 6.92 -0.63 7.97
CA ALA A 118 5.60 -0.43 8.56
C ALA A 118 5.66 -0.53 10.09
N THR A 119 4.97 0.38 10.79
CA THR A 119 4.95 0.42 12.26
C THR A 119 3.53 0.57 12.79
N PRO A 120 3.27 0.12 14.04
CA PRO A 120 1.95 0.29 14.66
C PRO A 120 1.50 1.76 14.75
N GLU A 121 2.45 2.70 14.90
CA GLU A 121 2.16 4.12 15.09
C GLU A 121 1.85 4.84 13.78
N ASN A 122 2.46 4.40 12.66
CA ASN A 122 2.40 5.15 11.40
C ASN A 122 1.86 4.32 10.23
N GLY A 123 1.53 3.03 10.47
CA GLY A 123 1.17 2.14 9.37
C GLY A 123 2.30 2.00 8.35
N THR A 124 1.96 2.05 7.07
CA THR A 124 2.91 1.93 5.96
C THR A 124 2.96 3.24 5.17
N ASN A 125 4.16 3.80 4.98
CA ASN A 125 4.33 4.99 4.15
C ASN A 125 4.17 4.65 2.66
N TYR A 126 3.38 5.42 1.92
CA TYR A 126 3.12 5.20 0.49
C TYR A 126 4.39 5.28 -0.37
N MET A 127 5.37 6.12 0.00
CA MET A 127 6.64 6.18 -0.71
C MET A 127 7.45 4.91 -0.53
N ASN A 128 7.46 4.33 0.69
CA ASN A 128 8.12 3.05 0.93
C ASN A 128 7.47 1.93 0.11
N ILE A 129 6.14 1.97 -0.09
CA ILE A 129 5.44 1.02 -0.97
C ILE A 129 5.95 1.17 -2.41
N ALA A 130 5.97 2.38 -2.95
CA ALA A 130 6.39 2.65 -4.33
C ALA A 130 7.85 2.25 -4.55
N GLU A 131 8.76 2.72 -3.69
CA GLU A 131 10.20 2.42 -3.75
C GLU A 131 10.48 0.92 -3.64
N TYR A 132 9.79 0.22 -2.74
CA TYR A 132 9.95 -1.22 -2.60
C TYR A 132 9.50 -1.97 -3.87
N LEU A 133 8.32 -1.66 -4.39
CA LEU A 133 7.81 -2.30 -5.62
C LEU A 133 8.76 -2.09 -6.81
N GLU A 134 9.39 -0.92 -6.93
CA GLU A 134 10.39 -0.67 -7.95
C GLU A 134 11.73 -1.38 -7.68
N SER A 135 12.12 -1.53 -6.41
CA SER A 135 13.38 -2.19 -6.02
C SER A 135 13.38 -3.69 -6.26
N VAL A 136 12.24 -4.35 -6.09
CA VAL A 136 12.08 -5.79 -6.35
C VAL A 136 12.48 -6.15 -7.79
N ARG A 137 12.46 -5.17 -8.69
CA ARG A 137 12.91 -5.26 -10.08
C ARG A 137 14.39 -5.62 -10.24
N THR A 138 15.26 -5.24 -9.30
CA THR A 138 16.73 -5.25 -9.49
C THR A 138 17.43 -6.46 -8.90
N GLU A 139 16.82 -7.21 -8.02
CA GLU A 139 17.46 -8.27 -7.26
C GLU A 139 17.35 -9.69 -7.88
N GLY A 140 17.77 -9.86 -9.12
CA GLY A 140 18.27 -11.15 -9.56
C GLY A 140 17.27 -12.23 -9.95
N PHE A 141 16.03 -11.93 -10.24
CA PHE A 141 15.07 -12.88 -10.78
C PHE A 141 14.84 -12.64 -12.28
N PRO A 142 15.61 -13.30 -13.18
CA PRO A 142 15.60 -12.99 -14.61
C PRO A 142 14.26 -13.28 -15.32
N ASN A 143 13.32 -13.94 -14.66
CA ASN A 143 12.03 -14.34 -15.22
C ASN A 143 10.83 -13.66 -14.55
N THR A 144 11.04 -12.74 -13.61
CA THR A 144 9.93 -12.02 -12.97
C THR A 144 9.53 -10.79 -13.77
N PRO A 145 8.25 -10.41 -13.76
CA PRO A 145 7.78 -9.20 -14.39
C PRO A 145 8.49 -7.97 -13.80
N VAL A 146 8.76 -7.01 -14.64
CA VAL A 146 9.25 -5.71 -14.19
C VAL A 146 8.06 -4.92 -13.70
N ILE A 147 8.11 -4.45 -12.46
CA ILE A 147 7.13 -3.56 -11.88
C ILE A 147 7.61 -2.12 -12.05
N ALA A 148 6.72 -1.25 -12.50
CA ALA A 148 6.91 0.19 -12.49
C ALA A 148 5.76 0.83 -11.72
N THR A 149 6.04 1.89 -10.97
CA THR A 149 5.03 2.61 -10.20
C THR A 149 4.86 4.04 -10.68
N GLU A 150 3.63 4.55 -10.62
CA GLU A 150 3.31 5.97 -10.78
C GLU A 150 2.55 6.42 -9.55
N VAL A 151 3.10 7.41 -8.82
CA VAL A 151 2.49 7.91 -7.58
C VAL A 151 1.59 9.09 -7.90
N VAL A 152 0.32 8.96 -7.58
CA VAL A 152 -0.66 10.06 -7.51
C VAL A 152 -0.68 10.56 -6.07
N CYS A 153 -0.28 11.81 -5.84
CA CYS A 153 -0.34 12.44 -4.53
C CYS A 153 -0.72 13.91 -4.69
N VAL A 154 -2.01 14.20 -4.53
CA VAL A 154 -2.57 15.54 -4.75
C VAL A 154 -3.38 16.00 -3.55
N ASP A 155 -3.50 17.31 -3.38
CA ASP A 155 -4.34 17.88 -2.30
C ASP A 155 -5.79 17.42 -2.46
N TYR A 156 -6.38 16.95 -1.37
CA TYR A 156 -7.79 16.63 -1.34
C TYR A 156 -8.62 17.91 -1.16
N ALA A 157 -9.58 18.07 -2.04
CA ALA A 157 -10.59 19.10 -1.93
C ALA A 157 -11.96 18.48 -2.28
N SER A 158 -12.81 18.30 -1.29
CA SER A 158 -14.10 17.61 -1.46
C SER A 158 -15.06 18.28 -2.44
N ASN A 159 -14.83 19.56 -2.76
CA ASN A 159 -15.65 20.35 -3.68
C ASN A 159 -14.99 20.59 -5.05
N ASP A 160 -13.79 20.09 -5.30
CA ASP A 160 -13.16 20.17 -6.63
C ASP A 160 -13.55 18.94 -7.49
N LEU A 161 -14.75 19.00 -8.03
CA LEU A 161 -15.28 17.92 -8.88
C LEU A 161 -14.48 17.75 -10.16
N THR A 162 -13.96 18.82 -10.76
CA THR A 162 -13.21 18.74 -12.02
C THR A 162 -11.90 17.99 -11.84
N LEU A 163 -11.16 18.29 -10.77
CA LEU A 163 -9.93 17.57 -10.44
C LEU A 163 -10.25 16.12 -10.10
N THR A 164 -11.30 15.87 -9.33
CA THR A 164 -11.74 14.53 -8.94
C THR A 164 -12.06 13.67 -10.18
N ASP A 165 -12.87 14.18 -11.11
CA ASP A 165 -13.24 13.46 -12.33
C ASP A 165 -12.02 13.13 -13.20
N SER A 166 -11.07 14.06 -13.29
CA SER A 166 -9.82 13.87 -14.03
C SER A 166 -9.00 12.74 -13.41
N LEU A 167 -8.84 12.73 -12.09
CA LEU A 167 -8.10 11.70 -11.36
C LEU A 167 -8.78 10.34 -11.46
N LEU A 168 -10.10 10.26 -11.28
CA LEU A 168 -10.85 9.01 -11.44
C LEU A 168 -10.75 8.47 -12.88
N SER A 169 -10.72 9.35 -13.87
CA SER A 169 -10.48 8.97 -15.27
C SER A 169 -9.07 8.39 -15.46
N GLN A 170 -8.05 8.97 -14.83
CA GLN A 170 -6.68 8.43 -14.83
C GLN A 170 -6.63 7.03 -14.21
N LEU A 171 -7.30 6.81 -13.07
CA LEU A 171 -7.35 5.49 -12.44
C LEU A 171 -8.06 4.46 -13.34
N ARG A 172 -9.16 4.83 -13.99
CA ARG A 172 -9.83 3.93 -14.94
C ARG A 172 -8.93 3.59 -16.14
N ALA A 173 -8.20 4.57 -16.66
CA ALA A 173 -7.24 4.31 -17.74
C ALA A 173 -6.12 3.36 -17.31
N ALA A 174 -5.60 3.48 -16.09
CA ALA A 174 -4.63 2.55 -15.54
C ALA A 174 -5.20 1.13 -15.42
N LEU A 175 -6.43 0.99 -14.92
CA LEU A 175 -7.11 -0.30 -14.85
C LEU A 175 -7.32 -0.92 -16.24
N ASP A 176 -7.70 -0.12 -17.26
CA ASP A 176 -7.84 -0.58 -18.64
C ASP A 176 -6.54 -1.17 -19.21
N ASP A 177 -5.40 -0.69 -18.71
CA ASP A 177 -4.06 -1.18 -19.05
C ASP A 177 -3.53 -2.24 -18.05
N ASP A 178 -4.43 -2.97 -17.36
CA ASP A 178 -4.14 -4.03 -16.38
C ASP A 178 -3.26 -3.58 -15.21
N SER A 179 -3.31 -2.31 -14.85
CA SER A 179 -2.53 -1.70 -13.77
C SER A 179 -3.42 -1.42 -12.56
N PRO A 180 -3.40 -2.28 -11.52
CA PRO A 180 -4.13 -2.01 -10.28
C PRO A 180 -3.55 -0.80 -9.55
N VAL A 181 -4.35 -0.20 -8.67
CA VAL A 181 -3.93 1.01 -7.93
C VAL A 181 -4.06 0.78 -6.43
N ILE A 182 -2.97 0.87 -5.68
CA ILE A 182 -3.02 0.89 -4.22
C ILE A 182 -3.49 2.28 -3.79
N CYS A 183 -4.64 2.36 -3.14
CA CYS A 183 -5.26 3.62 -2.70
C CYS A 183 -5.28 3.72 -1.18
N ALA A 184 -4.93 4.90 -0.64
CA ALA A 184 -5.22 5.23 0.74
C ALA A 184 -6.62 5.85 0.82
N ILE A 185 -7.49 5.27 1.64
CA ILE A 185 -8.88 5.69 1.80
C ILE A 185 -9.22 5.88 3.28
N GLN A 186 -10.29 6.61 3.55
CA GLN A 186 -10.94 6.65 4.86
C GLN A 186 -11.92 5.48 4.98
N ALA A 187 -11.84 4.73 6.07
CA ALA A 187 -12.67 3.56 6.32
C ALA A 187 -13.22 3.56 7.76
N TRP A 188 -14.30 2.82 7.98
CA TRP A 188 -14.88 2.51 9.32
C TRP A 188 -15.27 3.71 10.19
N LYS A 189 -15.70 4.83 9.60
CA LYS A 189 -16.21 5.97 10.38
C LYS A 189 -17.61 5.71 10.90
N ASP A 190 -17.77 5.68 12.22
CA ASP A 190 -19.05 5.45 12.90
C ASP A 190 -20.12 6.48 12.55
N ASP A 191 -19.73 7.72 12.27
CA ASP A 191 -20.64 8.82 11.92
C ASP A 191 -20.89 8.96 10.41
N GLY A 192 -20.16 8.20 9.58
CA GLY A 192 -20.23 8.28 8.13
C GLY A 192 -19.68 9.57 7.52
N ASP A 193 -19.03 10.43 8.30
CA ASP A 193 -18.42 11.66 7.80
C ASP A 193 -17.01 11.42 7.28
N TYR A 194 -16.89 10.94 6.06
CA TYR A 194 -15.63 10.71 5.37
C TYR A 194 -14.96 11.98 4.81
N LYS A 195 -15.46 13.16 5.11
CA LYS A 195 -14.87 14.44 4.67
C LYS A 195 -13.79 14.94 5.63
N THR A 196 -13.91 14.56 6.90
CA THR A 196 -12.96 14.89 7.95
C THR A 196 -12.07 13.68 8.24
N GLU A 197 -10.77 13.92 8.30
CA GLU A 197 -9.82 12.90 8.69
C GLU A 197 -9.79 12.76 10.20
N THR A 198 -9.72 11.51 10.67
CA THR A 198 -9.27 11.18 12.01
C THR A 198 -8.01 10.32 11.87
N GLU A 199 -7.12 10.36 12.84
CA GLU A 199 -5.80 9.70 12.76
C GLU A 199 -5.90 8.17 12.61
N ASP A 200 -7.06 7.57 12.93
CA ASP A 200 -7.24 6.12 13.00
C ASP A 200 -8.05 5.51 11.84
N ASP A 201 -8.54 6.31 10.90
CA ASP A 201 -9.45 5.84 9.84
C ASP A 201 -8.76 5.56 8.49
N GLY A 202 -7.46 5.78 8.41
CA GLY A 202 -6.67 5.54 7.20
C GLY A 202 -6.55 4.04 6.90
N HIS A 203 -6.82 3.64 5.64
CA HIS A 203 -6.76 2.26 5.20
C HIS A 203 -6.25 2.15 3.78
N TYR A 204 -5.38 1.17 3.53
CA TYR A 204 -4.96 0.83 2.17
C TYR A 204 -5.80 -0.29 1.59
N VAL A 205 -6.29 -0.05 0.39
CA VAL A 205 -6.98 -1.04 -0.46
C VAL A 205 -6.35 -1.05 -1.85
N VAL A 206 -6.57 -2.09 -2.63
CA VAL A 206 -6.16 -2.11 -4.04
C VAL A 206 -7.39 -1.95 -4.92
N LEU A 207 -7.47 -0.86 -5.65
CA LEU A 207 -8.47 -0.65 -6.70
C LEU A 207 -8.15 -1.61 -7.86
N ILE A 208 -9.09 -2.49 -8.17
CA ILE A 208 -8.93 -3.59 -9.12
C ILE A 208 -9.91 -3.53 -10.29
N GLY A 209 -10.86 -2.62 -10.28
CA GLY A 209 -11.82 -2.57 -11.36
C GLY A 209 -12.84 -1.47 -11.25
N TYR A 210 -13.64 -1.35 -12.29
CA TYR A 210 -14.78 -0.44 -12.34
C TYR A 210 -15.86 -0.97 -13.28
N LYS A 211 -17.07 -0.47 -13.10
CA LYS A 211 -18.21 -0.71 -14.01
C LYS A 211 -19.02 0.57 -14.16
N LYS A 212 -19.34 0.94 -15.39
CA LYS A 212 -20.26 2.07 -15.65
C LYS A 212 -21.70 1.69 -15.30
N ASP A 213 -22.33 2.44 -14.41
CA ASP A 213 -23.77 2.43 -14.19
C ASP A 213 -24.42 3.33 -15.23
N THR A 214 -25.00 2.71 -16.26
CA THR A 214 -25.58 3.42 -17.40
C THR A 214 -26.89 4.13 -17.05
N GLU A 215 -27.57 3.75 -15.97
CA GLU A 215 -28.81 4.37 -15.52
C GLU A 215 -28.55 5.70 -14.83
N LYS A 216 -27.45 5.76 -14.06
CA LYS A 216 -27.06 6.94 -13.30
C LYS A 216 -25.96 7.78 -13.97
N ASP A 217 -25.37 7.27 -15.07
CA ASP A 217 -24.21 7.85 -15.75
C ASP A 217 -23.02 8.09 -14.82
N THR A 218 -22.76 7.16 -13.92
CA THR A 218 -21.69 7.16 -12.92
C THR A 218 -20.96 5.82 -12.94
N TYR A 219 -20.01 5.59 -12.01
CA TYR A 219 -19.25 4.36 -11.94
C TYR A 219 -19.36 3.69 -10.57
N ILE A 220 -19.16 2.38 -10.58
CA ILE A 220 -18.91 1.56 -9.38
C ILE A 220 -17.47 1.12 -9.47
N TYR A 221 -16.73 1.24 -8.37
CA TYR A 221 -15.32 0.87 -8.26
C TYR A 221 -15.17 -0.37 -7.39
N TYR A 222 -14.29 -1.29 -7.79
CA TYR A 222 -14.07 -2.58 -7.13
C TYR A 222 -12.68 -2.62 -6.52
N PHE A 223 -12.59 -3.19 -5.32
CA PHE A 223 -11.37 -3.22 -4.54
C PHE A 223 -11.04 -4.63 -4.04
N MET A 224 -9.76 -4.92 -3.88
CA MET A 224 -9.26 -5.90 -2.94
C MET A 224 -9.06 -5.17 -1.62
N ASP A 225 -9.88 -5.52 -0.62
CA ASP A 225 -9.80 -4.96 0.73
C ASP A 225 -8.88 -5.81 1.59
N SER A 226 -7.80 -5.21 2.07
CA SER A 226 -6.75 -5.86 2.84
C SER A 226 -7.08 -6.03 4.33
N SER A 227 -8.22 -5.55 4.82
CA SER A 227 -8.58 -5.66 6.24
C SER A 227 -8.58 -7.12 6.73
N THR A 228 -8.49 -7.33 8.06
CA THR A 228 -8.46 -8.68 8.65
C THR A 228 -9.69 -9.52 8.32
N ALA A 229 -10.84 -8.87 8.20
CA ALA A 229 -12.09 -9.47 7.71
C ALA A 229 -12.33 -9.21 6.22
N GLY A 230 -11.38 -8.58 5.54
CA GLY A 230 -11.50 -8.08 4.18
C GLY A 230 -11.82 -9.11 3.12
N SER A 231 -12.36 -8.62 2.03
CA SER A 231 -12.77 -9.40 0.87
C SER A 231 -12.59 -8.57 -0.40
N TYR A 232 -13.22 -8.98 -1.50
CA TYR A 232 -13.42 -8.10 -2.63
C TYR A 232 -14.64 -7.22 -2.34
N THR A 233 -14.46 -5.91 -2.51
CA THR A 233 -15.45 -4.91 -2.09
C THR A 233 -15.74 -3.92 -3.21
N TYR A 234 -16.78 -3.11 -3.06
CA TYR A 234 -17.10 -2.04 -4.00
C TYR A 234 -17.55 -0.77 -3.28
N LEU A 235 -17.34 0.36 -3.95
CA LEU A 235 -17.91 1.65 -3.61
C LEU A 235 -18.56 2.26 -4.85
N THR A 236 -19.58 3.08 -4.67
CA THR A 236 -20.06 3.98 -5.72
C THR A 236 -19.01 5.05 -5.98
N GLU A 237 -19.10 5.74 -7.13
CA GLU A 237 -18.19 6.84 -7.46
C GLU A 237 -18.26 7.97 -6.43
N GLU A 238 -19.46 8.27 -5.93
CA GLU A 238 -19.67 9.28 -4.89
C GLU A 238 -18.95 8.91 -3.59
N GLU A 239 -19.14 7.68 -3.11
CA GLU A 239 -18.48 7.17 -1.90
C GLU A 239 -16.96 7.12 -2.06
N PHE A 240 -16.46 6.61 -3.17
CA PHE A 240 -15.02 6.56 -3.42
C PHE A 240 -14.42 7.96 -3.51
N SER A 241 -15.08 8.88 -4.17
CA SER A 241 -14.65 10.29 -4.26
C SER A 241 -14.54 10.96 -2.89
N LEU A 242 -15.41 10.62 -1.95
CA LEU A 242 -15.38 11.12 -0.59
C LEU A 242 -14.32 10.46 0.27
N ARG A 243 -14.12 9.16 0.12
CA ARG A 243 -13.23 8.34 0.96
C ARG A 243 -11.78 8.32 0.48
N TRP A 244 -11.51 8.59 -0.81
CA TRP A 244 -10.15 8.51 -1.36
C TRP A 244 -9.31 9.71 -0.93
N HIS A 245 -8.86 9.68 0.29
CA HIS A 245 -7.87 10.59 0.86
C HIS A 245 -7.32 10.04 2.18
N ASP A 246 -6.20 10.58 2.61
CA ASP A 246 -5.58 10.29 3.90
C ASP A 246 -4.77 11.50 4.38
N SER A 247 -4.37 11.50 5.65
CA SER A 247 -3.55 12.55 6.24
C SER A 247 -2.07 12.33 5.88
N LEU A 248 -1.47 13.33 5.30
CA LEU A 248 -0.04 13.35 5.03
C LEU A 248 0.54 14.68 5.49
N GLU A 249 1.41 14.64 6.50
CA GLU A 249 2.03 15.85 7.07
C GLU A 249 1.01 16.92 7.50
N GLY A 250 -0.12 16.48 8.05
CA GLY A 250 -1.20 17.36 8.50
C GLY A 250 -2.04 17.98 7.39
N LYS A 251 -1.99 17.42 6.19
CA LYS A 251 -2.82 17.81 5.06
C LYS A 251 -3.52 16.60 4.47
N SER A 252 -4.79 16.80 4.09
CA SER A 252 -5.53 15.82 3.32
C SER A 252 -4.98 15.67 1.93
N LYS A 253 -4.65 14.44 1.54
CA LYS A 253 -4.12 14.08 0.23
C LYS A 253 -4.87 12.90 -0.36
N ARG A 254 -5.17 12.95 -1.66
CA ARG A 254 -5.49 11.76 -2.43
C ARG A 254 -4.20 11.03 -2.74
N ILE A 255 -4.07 9.80 -2.26
CA ILE A 255 -2.87 8.99 -2.44
C ILE A 255 -3.25 7.73 -3.21
N GLY A 256 -2.57 7.51 -4.33
CA GLY A 256 -2.68 6.31 -5.15
C GLY A 256 -1.35 5.90 -5.73
N ILE A 257 -1.08 4.61 -5.81
CA ILE A 257 0.11 4.05 -6.45
C ILE A 257 -0.38 3.13 -7.58
N ILE A 258 -0.25 3.60 -8.81
CA ILE A 258 -0.54 2.80 -10.00
C ILE A 258 0.62 1.81 -10.18
N VAL A 259 0.30 0.53 -10.29
CA VAL A 259 1.28 -0.55 -10.39
C VAL A 259 1.19 -1.18 -11.77
N SER A 260 2.20 -0.96 -12.61
CA SER A 260 2.25 -1.46 -13.97
C SER A 260 3.18 -2.66 -14.09
N TYR A 261 2.81 -3.61 -14.95
CA TYR A 261 3.56 -4.85 -15.18
C TYR A 261 3.95 -4.97 -16.64
N LEU A 262 5.19 -5.40 -16.90
CA LEU A 262 5.69 -5.54 -18.27
C LEU A 262 5.63 -6.98 -18.82
N ASN A 263 5.11 -7.95 -18.05
CA ASN A 263 5.02 -9.35 -18.47
C ASN A 263 3.79 -10.04 -17.88
N SER A 264 3.74 -11.38 -17.98
CA SER A 264 2.60 -12.20 -17.59
C SER A 264 2.21 -12.06 -16.11
N ILE A 265 0.94 -11.99 -15.85
CA ILE A 265 0.28 -11.85 -14.54
C ILE A 265 -0.38 -13.17 -14.13
N GLN A 266 -0.65 -13.33 -12.83
CA GLN A 266 -1.36 -14.47 -12.26
C GLN A 266 -2.73 -14.05 -11.76
N GLU A 267 -3.77 -14.43 -12.49
CA GLU A 267 -5.17 -14.18 -12.10
C GLU A 267 -5.70 -15.24 -11.13
N VAL A 268 -6.62 -14.82 -10.26
CA VAL A 268 -7.41 -15.70 -9.39
C VAL A 268 -8.91 -15.53 -9.67
N PRO A 269 -9.75 -16.55 -9.45
CA PRO A 269 -11.18 -16.38 -9.56
C PRO A 269 -11.71 -15.46 -8.45
N ILE A 270 -12.62 -14.58 -8.81
CA ILE A 270 -13.37 -13.74 -7.86
C ILE A 270 -14.83 -14.06 -8.04
N ASP A 271 -15.49 -14.57 -7.01
CA ASP A 271 -16.89 -15.04 -7.11
C ASP A 271 -17.89 -14.00 -6.57
N VAL A 272 -17.53 -13.24 -5.55
CA VAL A 272 -18.43 -12.31 -4.87
C VAL A 272 -17.68 -11.05 -4.45
N VAL A 273 -18.37 -9.92 -4.52
CA VAL A 273 -17.92 -8.61 -3.97
C VAL A 273 -18.97 -8.06 -3.02
N TYR A 274 -18.48 -7.39 -1.98
CA TYR A 274 -19.30 -6.77 -0.94
C TYR A 274 -19.11 -5.25 -0.94
N HIS A 275 -20.08 -4.53 -0.39
CA HIS A 275 -19.89 -3.10 -0.15
C HIS A 275 -18.75 -2.89 0.85
N LEU A 276 -17.91 -1.90 0.64
CA LEU A 276 -16.86 -1.53 1.58
C LEU A 276 -17.48 -0.64 2.68
N ASP A 277 -17.46 -1.11 3.90
CA ASP A 277 -17.98 -0.36 5.05
C ASP A 277 -17.01 0.73 5.54
#